data_e82c43677760da3e4bb9e77e44c16d29
#
_entry.id   e82c43677760da3e4bb9e77e44c16d29
#
_cell.length_a   1.000
_cell.length_b   1.000
_cell.length_c   1.000
_cell.angle_alpha   90.00
_cell.angle_beta   90.00
_cell.angle_gamma   90.00
#
_symmetry.space_group_name_H-M   'P 1'
#
loop_
_entity.id
_entity.type
_entity.pdbx_description
1 polymer ?
#
loop_
_entity_poly.entity_id
_entity_poly.type
_entity_poly.pdbx_seq_one_letter_code
_entity_poly.pdbx_strand_id
1 'polypeptide(L)'
;MGADIDIAHGLVIARAKELKGTHIYMDKVSVGATINIMMAAAMAEGKTVIENAAKEPHVVDVANFLNSMGANIRGAGTDVIRIVGVERLHATEYSVIPDQIEAGTFMFAVAAAGGNVLVKDVIPKHLEATTAKLLEVGCQVEEFDDSVRVISDGHLRHTQVTTLPYPGFPTDMQPQMAVLLGIAEGTSTCLLYTSPSPRD
;
A
#
# COMPACT_ATOMS: atom_id res chain seq x y z
N MET A 1 -0.99 3.27 -23.90
CA MET A 1 -0.08 4.43 -23.95
C MET A 1 0.83 4.43 -25.19
N GLY A 2 0.66 3.48 -26.11
CA GLY A 2 1.35 3.45 -27.40
C GLY A 2 2.75 2.82 -27.40
N ALA A 3 3.11 2.07 -26.37
CA ALA A 3 4.35 1.29 -26.40
C ALA A 3 4.14 -0.04 -27.14
N ASP A 4 5.13 -0.40 -27.97
CA ASP A 4 5.25 -1.74 -28.55
C ASP A 4 5.91 -2.66 -27.52
N ILE A 5 5.29 -3.81 -27.27
CA ILE A 5 5.76 -4.77 -26.27
C ILE A 5 6.07 -6.10 -26.94
N ASP A 6 7.27 -6.61 -26.69
CA ASP A 6 7.73 -7.91 -27.13
C ASP A 6 8.24 -8.72 -25.95
N ILE A 7 8.12 -10.03 -26.01
CA ILE A 7 8.64 -10.95 -24.98
C ILE A 7 9.63 -11.90 -25.66
N ALA A 8 10.89 -11.75 -25.34
CA ALA A 8 11.95 -12.57 -25.87
C ALA A 8 12.92 -13.02 -24.78
N HIS A 9 13.27 -14.31 -24.77
CA HIS A 9 14.24 -14.90 -23.85
C HIS A 9 13.95 -14.63 -22.35
N GLY A 10 12.65 -14.57 -21.95
CA GLY A 10 12.24 -14.26 -20.58
C GLY A 10 12.30 -12.78 -20.21
N LEU A 11 12.58 -11.91 -21.15
CA LEU A 11 12.59 -10.46 -20.98
C LEU A 11 11.35 -9.84 -21.61
N VAL A 12 10.77 -8.85 -20.91
CA VAL A 12 9.75 -7.96 -21.47
C VAL A 12 10.47 -6.74 -22.08
N ILE A 13 10.34 -6.54 -23.36
CA ILE A 13 10.96 -5.43 -24.08
C ILE A 13 9.85 -4.46 -24.47
N ALA A 14 9.86 -3.27 -23.90
CA ALA A 14 8.92 -2.19 -24.23
C ALA A 14 9.63 -1.06 -24.97
N ARG A 15 9.06 -0.60 -26.07
CA ARG A 15 9.59 0.50 -26.88
C ARG A 15 8.49 1.51 -27.20
N ALA A 16 8.78 2.78 -26.98
CA ALA A 16 7.92 3.88 -27.42
C ALA A 16 8.80 5.04 -27.93
N LYS A 17 8.38 5.73 -28.99
CA LYS A 17 8.99 7.01 -29.36
C LYS A 17 8.51 8.13 -28.44
N GLU A 18 7.23 8.09 -28.12
CA GLU A 18 6.54 8.98 -27.19
C GLU A 18 5.39 8.21 -26.56
N LEU A 19 5.05 8.54 -25.32
CA LEU A 19 3.90 7.98 -24.65
C LEU A 19 2.70 8.93 -24.82
N LYS A 20 1.52 8.36 -25.08
CA LYS A 20 0.27 9.10 -25.23
C LYS A 20 -0.70 8.76 -24.10
N GLY A 21 -1.35 9.80 -23.63
CA GLY A 21 -2.41 9.68 -22.64
C GLY A 21 -3.56 8.81 -23.16
N THR A 22 -4.14 8.02 -22.30
CA THR A 22 -5.21 7.09 -22.65
C THR A 22 -6.10 6.78 -21.43
N HIS A 23 -7.23 6.15 -21.69
CA HIS A 23 -8.09 5.62 -20.65
C HIS A 23 -7.69 4.16 -20.34
N ILE A 24 -7.43 3.87 -19.07
CA ILE A 24 -7.00 2.56 -18.58
C ILE A 24 -7.94 2.11 -17.49
N TYR A 25 -8.63 1.01 -17.73
CA TYR A 25 -9.38 0.30 -16.69
C TYR A 25 -8.54 -0.88 -16.20
N MET A 26 -8.37 -0.99 -14.90
CA MET A 26 -7.60 -2.09 -14.30
C MET A 26 -8.56 -3.19 -13.85
N ASP A 27 -8.47 -4.38 -14.43
CA ASP A 27 -9.32 -5.53 -14.06
C ASP A 27 -9.16 -5.93 -12.59
N LYS A 28 -7.96 -5.72 -12.06
CA LYS A 28 -7.64 -5.91 -10.64
C LYS A 28 -6.91 -4.69 -10.11
N VAL A 29 -7.25 -4.29 -8.90
CA VAL A 29 -6.51 -3.26 -8.17
C VAL A 29 -5.06 -3.72 -8.00
N SER A 30 -4.12 -2.91 -8.45
CA SER A 30 -2.68 -3.18 -8.35
C SER A 30 -1.93 -1.91 -8.05
N VAL A 31 -1.24 -1.89 -6.91
CA VAL A 31 -0.37 -0.79 -6.48
C VAL A 31 0.75 -0.55 -7.50
N GLY A 32 1.49 -1.61 -7.83
CA GLY A 32 2.60 -1.51 -8.77
C GLY A 32 2.18 -1.01 -10.14
N ALA A 33 1.06 -1.51 -10.69
CA ALA A 33 0.53 -1.04 -11.97
C ALA A 33 0.09 0.43 -11.87
N THR A 34 -0.64 0.82 -10.81
CA THR A 34 -1.10 2.20 -10.60
C THR A 34 0.08 3.18 -10.57
N ILE A 35 1.12 2.89 -9.77
CA ILE A 35 2.30 3.75 -9.64
C ILE A 35 3.08 3.84 -10.95
N ASN A 36 3.33 2.71 -11.63
CA ASN A 36 4.08 2.72 -12.89
C ASN A 36 3.33 3.46 -14.00
N ILE A 37 2.01 3.28 -14.12
CA ILE A 37 1.20 4.03 -15.08
C ILE A 37 1.22 5.52 -14.74
N MET A 38 1.10 5.87 -13.46
CA MET A 38 1.12 7.27 -12.99
C MET A 38 2.44 7.96 -13.33
N MET A 39 3.58 7.30 -13.08
CA MET A 39 4.90 7.82 -13.44
C MET A 39 5.05 7.98 -14.97
N ALA A 40 4.64 6.98 -15.75
CA ALA A 40 4.71 7.04 -17.20
C ALA A 40 3.78 8.12 -17.77
N ALA A 41 2.60 8.32 -17.18
CA ALA A 41 1.62 9.28 -17.63
C ALA A 41 1.97 10.74 -17.26
N ALA A 42 2.82 10.93 -16.25
CA ALA A 42 3.19 12.27 -15.78
C ALA A 42 3.81 13.14 -16.89
N MET A 43 4.49 12.53 -17.86
CA MET A 43 5.10 13.21 -19.01
C MET A 43 4.58 12.71 -20.37
N ALA A 44 3.49 11.94 -20.41
CA ALA A 44 2.88 11.49 -21.65
C ALA A 44 2.08 12.62 -22.29
N GLU A 45 2.03 12.66 -23.63
CA GLU A 45 1.23 13.64 -24.36
C GLU A 45 -0.27 13.46 -24.07
N GLY A 46 -0.94 14.52 -23.61
CA GLY A 46 -2.38 14.53 -23.41
C GLY A 46 -2.81 14.08 -22.02
N LYS A 47 -3.96 13.41 -21.93
CA LYS A 47 -4.61 13.04 -20.66
C LYS A 47 -4.67 11.53 -20.50
N THR A 48 -4.27 11.05 -19.33
CA THR A 48 -4.49 9.66 -18.88
C THR A 48 -5.53 9.62 -17.77
N VAL A 49 -6.41 8.63 -17.85
CA VAL A 49 -7.37 8.31 -16.77
C VAL A 49 -7.14 6.86 -16.38
N ILE A 50 -6.90 6.62 -15.10
CA ILE A 50 -6.79 5.28 -14.53
C ILE A 50 -8.06 5.04 -13.72
N GLU A 51 -8.82 3.99 -14.06
CA GLU A 51 -9.99 3.53 -13.31
C GLU A 51 -9.66 2.23 -12.57
N ASN A 52 -10.33 2.01 -11.44
CA ASN A 52 -10.06 0.95 -10.49
C ASN A 52 -8.60 0.99 -9.97
N ALA A 53 -8.10 2.20 -9.74
CA ALA A 53 -6.76 2.47 -9.24
C ALA A 53 -6.60 2.03 -7.77
N ALA A 54 -5.37 1.71 -7.39
CA ALA A 54 -5.00 1.46 -6.00
C ALA A 54 -5.08 2.76 -5.18
N LYS A 55 -5.49 2.64 -3.90
CA LYS A 55 -5.79 3.76 -3.00
C LYS A 55 -4.83 3.87 -1.82
N GLU A 56 -3.85 2.99 -1.76
CA GLU A 56 -2.89 2.89 -0.68
C GLU A 56 -2.18 4.22 -0.42
N PRO A 57 -1.86 4.54 0.84
CA PRO A 57 -1.23 5.80 1.22
C PRO A 57 0.00 6.16 0.41
N HIS A 58 0.86 5.18 0.09
CA HIS A 58 2.06 5.41 -0.71
C HIS A 58 1.77 5.69 -2.19
N VAL A 59 0.61 5.30 -2.73
CA VAL A 59 0.15 5.74 -4.06
C VAL A 59 -0.17 7.24 -4.05
N VAL A 60 -0.81 7.71 -2.98
CA VAL A 60 -1.09 9.14 -2.76
C VAL A 60 0.21 9.92 -2.58
N ASP A 61 1.15 9.35 -1.84
CA ASP A 61 2.46 9.96 -1.58
C ASP A 61 3.27 10.14 -2.88
N VAL A 62 3.31 9.12 -3.74
CA VAL A 62 3.95 9.23 -5.08
C VAL A 62 3.28 10.31 -5.93
N ALA A 63 1.93 10.41 -5.90
CA ALA A 63 1.23 11.47 -6.63
C ALA A 63 1.58 12.86 -6.09
N ASN A 64 1.67 13.03 -4.78
CA ASN A 64 2.07 14.27 -4.13
C ASN A 64 3.52 14.64 -4.48
N PHE A 65 4.42 13.66 -4.45
CA PHE A 65 5.82 13.85 -4.84
C PHE A 65 5.92 14.31 -6.30
N LEU A 66 5.27 13.61 -7.24
CA LEU A 66 5.26 14.01 -8.65
C LEU A 66 4.64 15.40 -8.85
N ASN A 67 3.55 15.73 -8.14
CA ASN A 67 2.94 17.05 -8.20
C ASN A 67 3.87 18.14 -7.66
N SER A 68 4.66 17.85 -6.61
CA SER A 68 5.68 18.79 -6.12
C SER A 68 6.81 19.02 -7.13
N MET A 69 7.01 18.09 -8.07
CA MET A 69 7.92 18.23 -9.21
C MET A 69 7.28 18.95 -10.42
N GLY A 70 6.01 19.35 -10.32
CA GLY A 70 5.28 20.05 -11.37
C GLY A 70 4.38 19.15 -12.25
N ALA A 71 4.14 17.89 -11.87
CA ALA A 71 3.14 17.05 -12.52
C ALA A 71 1.71 17.56 -12.27
N ASN A 72 0.74 17.08 -13.04
CA ASN A 72 -0.66 17.39 -12.88
C ASN A 72 -1.47 16.10 -12.68
N ILE A 73 -1.48 15.61 -11.43
CA ILE A 73 -2.13 14.37 -11.01
C ILE A 73 -3.22 14.71 -10.00
N ARG A 74 -4.42 14.19 -10.22
CA ARG A 74 -5.59 14.39 -9.37
C ARG A 74 -6.32 13.08 -9.12
N GLY A 75 -6.94 12.96 -7.94
CA GLY A 75 -7.75 11.80 -7.58
C GLY A 75 -6.96 10.63 -7.01
N ALA A 76 -5.67 10.76 -6.72
CA ALA A 76 -4.93 9.76 -5.96
C ALA A 76 -5.60 9.53 -4.59
N GLY A 77 -5.69 8.27 -4.16
CA GLY A 77 -6.47 7.86 -2.99
C GLY A 77 -7.94 7.57 -3.28
N THR A 78 -8.38 7.76 -4.51
CA THR A 78 -9.70 7.34 -5.01
C THR A 78 -9.54 6.24 -6.07
N ASP A 79 -10.64 5.67 -6.51
CA ASP A 79 -10.65 4.66 -7.58
C ASP A 79 -10.36 5.23 -8.98
N VAL A 80 -10.35 6.57 -9.14
CA VAL A 80 -10.10 7.22 -10.43
C VAL A 80 -9.01 8.26 -10.32
N ILE A 81 -7.87 8.01 -10.97
CA ILE A 81 -6.76 8.97 -11.07
C ILE A 81 -6.75 9.60 -12.46
N ARG A 82 -6.64 10.92 -12.50
CA ARG A 82 -6.55 11.72 -13.72
C ARG A 82 -5.23 12.44 -13.79
N ILE A 83 -4.53 12.29 -14.92
CA ILE A 83 -3.20 12.83 -15.11
C ILE A 83 -3.20 13.60 -16.44
N VAL A 84 -2.72 14.82 -16.40
CA VAL A 84 -2.42 15.61 -17.61
C VAL A 84 -0.91 15.68 -17.72
N GLY A 85 -0.37 15.11 -18.77
CA GLY A 85 1.09 15.06 -18.96
C GLY A 85 1.68 16.45 -19.10
N VAL A 86 2.91 16.62 -18.63
CA VAL A 86 3.67 17.88 -18.70
C VAL A 86 4.94 17.68 -19.48
N GLU A 87 5.47 18.75 -20.09
CA GLU A 87 6.68 18.68 -20.90
C GLU A 87 7.92 18.30 -20.09
N ARG A 88 7.98 18.72 -18.83
CA ARG A 88 9.12 18.45 -17.93
C ARG A 88 8.71 18.49 -16.47
N LEU A 89 9.42 17.74 -15.67
CA LEU A 89 9.43 17.82 -14.22
C LEU A 89 10.67 18.59 -13.75
N HIS A 90 10.59 19.18 -12.56
CA HIS A 90 11.71 19.88 -11.92
C HIS A 90 12.11 19.20 -10.62
N ALA A 91 13.29 19.49 -10.12
CA ALA A 91 13.75 19.00 -8.82
C ALA A 91 12.91 19.60 -7.68
N THR A 92 12.76 18.85 -6.61
CA THR A 92 12.05 19.24 -5.40
C THR A 92 12.70 18.60 -4.16
N GLU A 93 12.46 19.19 -2.99
CA GLU A 93 12.67 18.53 -1.71
C GLU A 93 11.33 17.94 -1.26
N TYR A 94 11.38 16.71 -0.79
CA TYR A 94 10.18 15.99 -0.38
C TYR A 94 10.47 15.03 0.76
N SER A 95 9.62 15.00 1.77
CA SER A 95 9.67 14.00 2.85
C SER A 95 8.64 12.93 2.58
N VAL A 96 9.08 11.69 2.39
CA VAL A 96 8.19 10.55 2.23
C VAL A 96 7.41 10.29 3.52
N ILE A 97 6.20 9.77 3.39
CA ILE A 97 5.40 9.39 4.55
C ILE A 97 6.01 8.18 5.28
N PRO A 98 5.72 8.02 6.59
CA PRO A 98 6.09 6.82 7.34
C PRO A 98 5.55 5.55 6.70
N ASP A 99 6.35 4.48 6.73
CA ASP A 99 5.95 3.17 6.21
C ASP A 99 4.99 2.47 7.19
N GLN A 100 3.73 2.30 6.76
CA GLN A 100 2.70 1.62 7.54
C GLN A 100 3.01 0.13 7.77
N ILE A 101 3.75 -0.51 6.86
CA ILE A 101 4.11 -1.92 6.97
C ILE A 101 5.21 -2.11 8.00
N GLU A 102 6.22 -1.24 8.01
CA GLU A 102 7.24 -1.22 9.05
C GLU A 102 6.63 -0.96 10.42
N ALA A 103 5.81 0.10 10.54
CA ALA A 103 5.12 0.43 11.79
C ALA A 103 4.26 -0.73 12.31
N GLY A 104 3.42 -1.30 11.44
CA GLY A 104 2.58 -2.45 11.78
C GLY A 104 3.39 -3.70 12.16
N THR A 105 4.55 -3.91 11.56
CA THR A 105 5.46 -5.01 11.91
C THR A 105 5.94 -4.88 13.36
N PHE A 106 6.34 -3.68 13.79
CA PHE A 106 6.69 -3.43 15.19
C PHE A 106 5.50 -3.59 16.14
N MET A 107 4.31 -3.14 15.73
CA MET A 107 3.10 -3.33 16.52
C MET A 107 2.79 -4.83 16.74
N PHE A 108 2.93 -5.66 15.71
CA PHE A 108 2.79 -7.13 15.85
C PHE A 108 3.90 -7.76 16.66
N ALA A 109 5.13 -7.26 16.59
CA ALA A 109 6.22 -7.74 17.43
C ALA A 109 5.92 -7.52 18.92
N VAL A 110 5.35 -6.37 19.28
CA VAL A 110 4.91 -6.10 20.66
C VAL A 110 3.77 -7.04 21.08
N ALA A 111 2.81 -7.27 20.19
CA ALA A 111 1.72 -8.20 20.44
C ALA A 111 2.22 -9.61 20.74
N ALA A 112 3.18 -10.09 19.97
CA ALA A 112 3.75 -11.43 20.09
C ALA A 112 4.66 -11.61 21.30
N ALA A 113 5.50 -10.60 21.61
CA ALA A 113 6.48 -10.67 22.69
C ALA A 113 5.91 -10.26 24.06
N GLY A 114 4.74 -9.61 24.08
CA GLY A 114 4.25 -8.91 25.25
C GLY A 114 5.01 -7.60 25.49
N GLY A 115 4.42 -6.70 26.26
CA GLY A 115 5.06 -5.45 26.64
C GLY A 115 4.17 -4.23 26.43
N ASN A 116 4.79 -3.05 26.54
CA ASN A 116 4.15 -1.75 26.36
C ASN A 116 5.12 -0.85 25.58
N VAL A 117 4.82 -0.60 24.32
CA VAL A 117 5.71 0.14 23.41
C VAL A 117 4.94 1.24 22.69
N LEU A 118 5.54 2.42 22.59
CA LEU A 118 5.07 3.54 21.80
C LEU A 118 5.84 3.58 20.46
N VAL A 119 5.15 3.31 19.38
CA VAL A 119 5.67 3.46 18.00
C VAL A 119 5.43 4.90 17.57
N LYS A 120 6.50 5.63 17.27
CA LYS A 120 6.47 7.07 16.93
C LYS A 120 6.69 7.31 15.45
N ASP A 121 6.44 8.55 15.03
CA ASP A 121 6.61 9.00 13.65
C ASP A 121 5.80 8.14 12.69
N VAL A 122 4.52 7.90 13.00
CA VAL A 122 3.57 7.14 12.21
C VAL A 122 2.33 7.96 11.91
N ILE A 123 1.55 7.53 10.95
CA ILE A 123 0.22 8.08 10.66
C ILE A 123 -0.82 7.05 11.11
N PRO A 124 -1.45 7.22 12.29
CA PRO A 124 -2.35 6.21 12.86
C PRO A 124 -3.48 5.81 11.90
N LYS A 125 -4.00 6.77 11.14
CA LYS A 125 -5.03 6.51 10.12
C LYS A 125 -4.62 5.49 9.06
N HIS A 126 -3.32 5.34 8.77
CA HIS A 126 -2.83 4.33 7.84
C HIS A 126 -2.76 2.93 8.46
N LEU A 127 -2.87 2.84 9.80
CA LEU A 127 -2.75 1.63 10.59
C LEU A 127 -4.10 1.07 11.08
N GLU A 128 -5.23 1.68 10.70
CA GLU A 128 -6.57 1.31 11.20
C GLU A 128 -6.87 -0.18 11.09
N ALA A 129 -6.57 -0.80 9.94
CA ALA A 129 -6.80 -2.23 9.74
C ALA A 129 -5.89 -3.10 10.62
N THR A 130 -4.65 -2.68 10.86
CA THR A 130 -3.69 -3.33 11.77
C THR A 130 -4.14 -3.19 13.22
N THR A 131 -4.50 -1.97 13.63
CA THR A 131 -5.05 -1.65 14.96
C THR A 131 -6.28 -2.50 15.27
N ALA A 132 -7.22 -2.57 14.32
CA ALA A 132 -8.44 -3.37 14.50
C ALA A 132 -8.12 -4.85 14.78
N LYS A 133 -7.16 -5.44 14.06
CA LYS A 133 -6.76 -6.84 14.28
C LYS A 133 -6.01 -7.05 15.59
N LEU A 134 -5.20 -6.09 16.03
CA LEU A 134 -4.55 -6.15 17.35
C LEU A 134 -5.57 -6.10 18.48
N LEU A 135 -6.59 -5.27 18.38
CA LEU A 135 -7.69 -5.23 19.36
C LEU A 135 -8.47 -6.55 19.39
N GLU A 136 -8.75 -7.14 18.22
CA GLU A 136 -9.44 -8.44 18.11
C GLU A 136 -8.68 -9.58 18.81
N VAL A 137 -7.35 -9.62 18.66
CA VAL A 137 -6.53 -10.66 19.32
C VAL A 137 -6.27 -10.39 20.79
N GLY A 138 -6.71 -9.24 21.34
CA GLY A 138 -6.70 -8.96 22.76
C GLY A 138 -5.68 -7.94 23.23
N CYS A 139 -4.93 -7.31 22.33
CA CYS A 139 -4.05 -6.21 22.69
C CYS A 139 -4.85 -4.95 23.03
N GLN A 140 -4.25 -4.04 23.79
CA GLN A 140 -4.72 -2.67 23.93
C GLN A 140 -3.94 -1.77 22.96
N VAL A 141 -4.62 -0.87 22.29
CA VAL A 141 -4.01 0.08 21.36
C VAL A 141 -4.53 1.48 21.66
N GLU A 142 -3.61 2.42 21.87
CA GLU A 142 -3.90 3.84 22.07
C GLU A 142 -3.29 4.64 20.92
N GLU A 143 -4.11 5.42 20.24
CA GLU A 143 -3.70 6.26 19.12
C GLU A 143 -3.52 7.72 19.58
N PHE A 144 -2.43 8.35 19.10
CA PHE A 144 -2.11 9.76 19.30
C PHE A 144 -1.95 10.42 17.93
N ASP A 145 -1.61 11.70 17.87
CA ASP A 145 -1.51 12.44 16.61
C ASP A 145 -0.49 11.84 15.62
N ASP A 146 0.68 11.42 16.13
CA ASP A 146 1.81 10.92 15.33
C ASP A 146 2.40 9.61 15.86
N SER A 147 1.70 8.93 16.75
CA SER A 147 2.21 7.73 17.40
C SER A 147 1.08 6.77 17.81
N VAL A 148 1.43 5.50 17.97
CA VAL A 148 0.52 4.44 18.42
C VAL A 148 1.20 3.67 19.53
N ARG A 149 0.51 3.50 20.66
CA ARG A 149 0.95 2.66 21.76
C ARG A 149 0.28 1.30 21.67
N VAL A 150 1.06 0.25 21.73
CA VAL A 150 0.57 -1.13 21.80
C VAL A 150 0.95 -1.72 23.15
N ILE A 151 -0.03 -2.34 23.81
CA ILE A 151 0.14 -3.03 25.09
C ILE A 151 -0.38 -4.45 24.95
N SER A 152 0.44 -5.43 25.28
CA SER A 152 0.11 -6.84 25.25
C SER A 152 0.67 -7.54 26.49
N ASP A 153 -0.10 -8.46 27.05
CA ASP A 153 0.36 -9.37 28.10
C ASP A 153 0.89 -10.71 27.55
N GLY A 154 0.90 -10.84 26.21
CA GLY A 154 1.32 -12.05 25.50
C GLY A 154 0.24 -13.13 25.38
N HIS A 155 -0.94 -12.94 25.97
CA HIS A 155 -2.09 -13.85 25.84
C HIS A 155 -2.98 -13.41 24.69
N LEU A 156 -2.81 -14.09 23.55
CA LEU A 156 -3.50 -13.73 22.31
C LEU A 156 -4.66 -14.68 22.01
N ARG A 157 -5.77 -14.12 21.57
CA ARG A 157 -6.95 -14.87 21.13
C ARG A 157 -6.92 -15.09 19.63
N HIS A 158 -7.55 -16.18 19.20
CA HIS A 158 -7.75 -16.46 17.78
C HIS A 158 -8.62 -15.38 17.10
N THR A 159 -8.38 -15.18 15.82
CA THR A 159 -9.22 -14.34 14.96
C THR A 159 -9.20 -14.80 13.53
N GLN A 160 -10.06 -14.19 12.71
CA GLN A 160 -10.07 -14.39 11.27
C GLN A 160 -9.56 -13.14 10.56
N VAL A 161 -8.65 -13.34 9.60
CA VAL A 161 -8.09 -12.26 8.78
C VAL A 161 -8.27 -12.57 7.31
N THR A 162 -8.73 -11.59 6.55
CA THR A 162 -8.79 -11.63 5.09
C THR A 162 -8.03 -10.43 4.55
N THR A 163 -7.04 -10.67 3.70
CA THR A 163 -6.32 -9.57 3.05
C THR A 163 -7.19 -8.95 1.97
N LEU A 164 -7.21 -7.63 1.92
CA LEU A 164 -7.98 -6.83 0.97
C LEU A 164 -7.19 -5.59 0.55
N PRO A 165 -7.46 -5.02 -0.64
CA PRO A 165 -6.95 -3.70 -1.00
C PRO A 165 -7.31 -2.65 0.06
N TYR A 166 -6.47 -1.61 0.16
CA TYR A 166 -6.68 -0.52 1.11
C TYR A 166 -8.10 0.10 0.98
N PRO A 167 -8.81 0.36 2.08
CA PRO A 167 -8.37 0.37 3.48
C PRO A 167 -8.51 -0.98 4.23
N GLY A 168 -8.59 -2.10 3.52
CA GLY A 168 -8.59 -3.42 4.14
C GLY A 168 -7.23 -3.82 4.71
N PHE A 169 -7.18 -5.04 5.28
CA PHE A 169 -5.95 -5.56 5.87
C PHE A 169 -4.90 -5.84 4.77
N PRO A 170 -3.71 -5.20 4.83
CA PRO A 170 -2.73 -5.29 3.75
C PRO A 170 -2.16 -6.70 3.56
N THR A 171 -2.00 -7.13 2.30
CA THR A 171 -1.35 -8.40 1.97
C THR A 171 0.07 -8.47 2.54
N ASP A 172 0.81 -7.35 2.54
CA ASP A 172 2.18 -7.26 3.05
C ASP A 172 2.29 -7.46 4.56
N MET A 173 1.19 -7.32 5.29
CA MET A 173 1.11 -7.60 6.74
C MET A 173 0.68 -9.05 7.06
N GLN A 174 0.33 -9.84 6.06
CA GLN A 174 -0.10 -11.22 6.25
C GLN A 174 0.97 -12.12 6.88
N PRO A 175 2.26 -12.04 6.51
CA PRO A 175 3.28 -12.88 7.13
C PRO A 175 3.43 -12.62 8.63
N GLN A 176 3.45 -11.35 9.05
CA GLN A 176 3.55 -10.95 10.46
C GLN A 176 2.31 -11.41 11.23
N MET A 177 1.13 -11.21 10.64
CA MET A 177 -0.11 -11.68 11.24
C MET A 177 -0.16 -13.21 11.37
N ALA A 178 0.33 -13.95 10.38
CA ALA A 178 0.39 -15.42 10.42
C ALA A 178 1.27 -15.91 11.58
N VAL A 179 2.40 -15.24 11.85
CA VAL A 179 3.25 -15.54 13.02
C VAL A 179 2.47 -15.31 14.31
N LEU A 180 1.79 -14.16 14.41
CA LEU A 180 0.98 -13.82 15.60
C LEU A 180 -0.13 -14.84 15.82
N LEU A 181 -0.84 -15.22 14.78
CA LEU A 181 -1.92 -16.23 14.84
C LEU A 181 -1.40 -17.62 15.18
N GLY A 182 -0.14 -17.93 14.85
CA GLY A 182 0.49 -19.20 15.18
C GLY A 182 0.77 -19.40 16.68
N ILE A 183 0.82 -18.33 17.46
CA ILE A 183 1.01 -18.35 18.92
C ILE A 183 -0.29 -17.99 19.69
N ALA A 184 -1.35 -17.61 18.99
CA ALA A 184 -2.64 -17.31 19.60
C ALA A 184 -3.38 -18.58 20.05
N GLU A 185 -4.15 -18.47 21.13
CA GLU A 185 -4.96 -19.57 21.63
C GLU A 185 -6.15 -19.86 20.71
N GLY A 186 -6.37 -21.12 20.36
CA GLY A 186 -7.49 -21.58 19.54
C GLY A 186 -7.13 -21.70 18.04
N THR A 187 -8.16 -21.70 17.18
CA THR A 187 -7.98 -21.84 15.74
C THR A 187 -8.19 -20.52 15.05
N SER A 188 -7.19 -20.06 14.32
CA SER A 188 -7.24 -18.84 13.50
C SER A 188 -7.29 -19.17 12.02
N THR A 189 -7.90 -18.28 11.24
CA THR A 189 -7.98 -18.40 9.78
C THR A 189 -7.40 -17.15 9.13
N CYS A 190 -6.46 -17.35 8.19
CA CYS A 190 -5.94 -16.26 7.38
C CYS A 190 -6.17 -16.55 5.90
N LEU A 191 -6.93 -15.67 5.23
CA LEU A 191 -7.27 -15.79 3.81
C LEU A 191 -6.50 -14.74 3.01
N LEU A 192 -5.75 -15.19 2.02
CA LEU A 192 -5.07 -14.35 1.04
C LEU A 192 -5.97 -14.16 -0.17
N TYR A 193 -6.47 -12.95 -0.36
CA TYR A 193 -7.41 -12.67 -1.45
C TYR A 193 -6.73 -12.39 -2.80
N THR A 194 -5.53 -11.80 -2.81
CA THR A 194 -4.93 -11.23 -4.02
C THR A 194 -3.53 -11.72 -4.36
N SER A 195 -2.92 -12.55 -3.54
CA SER A 195 -1.62 -13.12 -3.85
C SER A 195 -1.83 -14.57 -4.27
N PRO A 196 -1.52 -14.94 -5.53
CA PRO A 196 -1.15 -16.33 -5.74
C PRO A 196 0.01 -16.56 -4.79
N SER A 197 -0.11 -17.48 -3.88
CA SER A 197 0.99 -17.81 -3.00
C SER A 197 2.14 -18.29 -3.89
N PRO A 198 3.18 -17.53 -4.09
CA PRO A 198 4.37 -18.00 -4.80
C PRO A 198 5.19 -18.84 -3.87
N ARG A 199 4.57 -19.00 -2.86
CA ARG A 199 4.96 -19.85 -1.79
C ARG A 199 4.24 -21.17 -1.96
N ASP A 200 3.48 -21.35 -3.04
CA ASP A 200 2.97 -22.58 -3.63
C ASP A 200 3.91 -23.05 -4.73
#